data_2d41d71a6dc750b6913b9fd65a448879
#
_entry.id   2d41d71a6dc750b6913b9fd65a448879
#
_cell.length_a   1.000
_cell.length_b   1.000
_cell.length_c   1.000
_cell.angle_alpha   90.00
_cell.angle_beta   90.00
_cell.angle_gamma   90.00
#
_symmetry.space_group_name_H-M   'P 1'
#
loop_
_entity.id
_entity.type
_entity.pdbx_description
1 polymer ?
#
loop_
_entity_poly.entity_id
_entity_poly.type
_entity_poly.pdbx_seq_one_letter_code
_entity_poly.pdbx_strand_id
1 'polypeptide(L)'
;MKGRIWIWNILALICLTACDRWFDVNPQTEVKQKELFSTDQGFYNALMGVYLNLSDPELYGGELQFGLVDVLAQTYSISNTTGGGSAYLYAVSYDWNNCKTLFEPLWEKAYTQIANCNNILKHLEGNRGLFPEGNYEIVEAEARALRAMLHLDLLRLFGPSPAGGMSKPAIPYVDAVVTVPFPQLTVEKTLERIIGDLERAFDLLKVCLLYTSPSPRDCS
;
A
#
# COMPACT_ATOMS: atom_id res chain seq x y z
N MET A 1 -6.05 69.45 4.75
CA MET A 1 -6.85 68.20 4.66
C MET A 1 -6.29 67.19 3.63
N LYS A 2 -5.60 67.60 2.59
CA LYS A 2 -5.09 66.69 1.54
C LYS A 2 -3.94 65.76 2.00
N GLY A 3 -3.08 66.18 2.94
CA GLY A 3 -1.98 65.35 3.42
C GLY A 3 -2.37 64.11 4.27
N ARG A 4 -3.50 64.17 4.98
CA ARG A 4 -3.98 63.07 5.82
C ARG A 4 -4.53 61.92 4.97
N ILE A 5 -5.09 62.17 3.81
CA ILE A 5 -5.62 61.17 2.88
C ILE A 5 -4.47 60.38 2.24
N TRP A 6 -3.35 61.01 1.94
CA TRP A 6 -2.15 60.37 1.39
C TRP A 6 -1.52 59.40 2.38
N ILE A 7 -1.48 59.75 3.66
CA ILE A 7 -0.95 58.86 4.72
C ILE A 7 -1.82 57.60 4.85
N TRP A 8 -3.13 57.73 4.78
CA TRP A 8 -4.04 56.58 4.85
C TRP A 8 -3.93 55.65 3.63
N ASN A 9 -3.69 56.18 2.44
CA ASN A 9 -3.46 55.40 1.23
C ASN A 9 -2.12 54.63 1.28
N ILE A 10 -1.05 55.23 1.81
CA ILE A 10 0.24 54.58 1.99
C ILE A 10 0.13 53.47 3.06
N LEU A 11 -0.57 53.72 4.14
CA LEU A 11 -0.79 52.73 5.21
C LEU A 11 -1.63 51.52 4.70
N ALA A 12 -2.65 51.76 3.87
CA ALA A 12 -3.43 50.73 3.23
C ALA A 12 -2.62 49.89 2.23
N LEU A 13 -1.67 50.53 1.50
CA LEU A 13 -0.79 49.82 0.55
C LEU A 13 0.20 48.89 1.26
N ILE A 14 0.70 49.29 2.45
CA ILE A 14 1.61 48.45 3.27
C ILE A 14 0.89 47.25 3.86
N CYS A 15 -0.40 47.36 4.18
CA CYS A 15 -1.20 46.22 4.68
C CYS A 15 -1.48 45.14 3.62
N LEU A 16 -1.39 45.48 2.33
CA LEU A 16 -1.63 44.51 1.22
C LEU A 16 -0.41 43.63 0.91
N THR A 17 0.79 43.96 1.38
CA THR A 17 2.01 43.19 1.13
C THR A 17 2.37 42.24 2.28
N ALA A 18 1.58 42.19 3.35
CA ALA A 18 1.90 41.41 4.56
C ALA A 18 1.40 39.96 4.54
N CYS A 19 0.77 39.47 3.46
CA CYS A 19 0.06 38.17 3.45
C CYS A 19 0.74 37.07 2.67
N ASP A 20 1.97 37.22 2.16
CA ASP A 20 2.62 36.15 1.38
C ASP A 20 2.99 34.92 2.21
N ARG A 21 3.16 35.03 3.52
CA ARG A 21 3.47 33.89 4.40
C ARG A 21 2.27 33.14 4.98
N TRP A 22 1.05 33.68 4.83
CA TRP A 22 -0.16 33.05 5.37
C TRP A 22 -0.69 31.92 4.50
N PHE A 23 -0.31 31.89 3.21
CA PHE A 23 -0.72 30.85 2.24
C PHE A 23 0.32 29.74 2.02
N ASP A 24 1.45 29.80 2.69
CA ASP A 24 2.44 28.70 2.66
C ASP A 24 2.01 27.58 3.63
N VAL A 25 0.81 27.05 3.39
CA VAL A 25 0.32 25.86 4.08
C VAL A 25 0.97 24.67 3.40
N ASN A 26 2.17 24.33 3.84
CA ASN A 26 2.70 22.97 3.57
C ASN A 26 1.68 21.98 4.11
N PRO A 27 1.12 21.07 3.30
CA PRO A 27 0.18 20.07 3.78
C PRO A 27 0.83 19.35 4.97
N GLN A 28 0.18 19.34 6.12
CA GLN A 28 0.73 18.73 7.34
C GLN A 28 1.17 17.27 7.11
N THR A 29 0.57 16.64 6.11
CA THR A 29 0.89 15.29 5.67
C THR A 29 2.29 15.21 5.05
N GLU A 30 2.70 16.15 4.19
CA GLU A 30 4.04 16.15 3.57
C GLU A 30 5.15 16.41 4.58
N VAL A 31 4.92 17.34 5.53
CA VAL A 31 5.89 17.62 6.61
C VAL A 31 6.06 16.37 7.48
N LYS A 32 4.97 15.71 7.87
CA LYS A 32 5.02 14.48 8.67
C LYS A 32 5.71 13.32 7.91
N GLN A 33 5.47 13.18 6.61
CA GLN A 33 6.14 12.17 5.80
C GLN A 33 7.64 12.44 5.69
N LYS A 34 8.04 13.69 5.45
CA LYS A 34 9.45 14.09 5.38
C LYS A 34 10.17 13.84 6.71
N GLU A 35 9.52 14.10 7.81
CA GLU A 35 10.05 13.82 9.16
C GLU A 35 10.15 12.31 9.40
N LEU A 36 9.10 11.53 9.08
CA LEU A 36 9.08 10.09 9.23
C LEU A 36 10.24 9.42 8.47
N PHE A 37 10.45 9.78 7.21
CA PHE A 37 11.47 9.19 6.34
C PHE A 37 12.84 9.89 6.43
N SER A 38 13.11 10.62 7.51
CA SER A 38 14.43 11.24 7.75
C SER A 38 15.42 10.33 8.48
N THR A 39 14.98 9.19 8.98
CA THR A 39 15.77 8.20 9.73
C THR A 39 15.45 6.78 9.28
N ASP A 40 16.39 5.84 9.44
CA ASP A 40 16.16 4.41 9.23
C ASP A 40 15.02 3.87 10.09
N GLN A 41 14.95 4.27 11.37
CA GLN A 41 13.87 3.88 12.27
C GLN A 41 12.49 4.33 11.75
N GLY A 42 12.41 5.47 11.07
CA GLY A 42 11.17 5.95 10.45
C GLY A 42 10.68 5.04 9.33
N PHE A 43 11.59 4.49 8.52
CA PHE A 43 11.25 3.48 7.50
C PHE A 43 10.76 2.18 8.14
N TYR A 44 11.42 1.69 9.19
CA TYR A 44 10.94 0.52 9.94
C TYR A 44 9.56 0.76 10.56
N ASN A 45 9.32 1.93 11.12
CA ASN A 45 8.02 2.28 11.68
C ASN A 45 6.92 2.31 10.61
N ALA A 46 7.23 2.84 9.40
CA ALA A 46 6.30 2.83 8.28
C ALA A 46 5.98 1.39 7.82
N LEU A 47 7.00 0.54 7.70
CA LEU A 47 6.85 -0.86 7.33
C LEU A 47 6.04 -1.64 8.38
N MET A 48 6.34 -1.42 9.67
CA MET A 48 5.57 -2.00 10.78
C MET A 48 4.11 -1.54 10.75
N GLY A 49 3.85 -0.29 10.36
CA GLY A 49 2.50 0.22 10.15
C GLY A 49 1.74 -0.56 9.06
N VAL A 50 2.42 -0.96 7.97
CA VAL A 50 1.83 -1.84 6.96
C VAL A 50 1.47 -3.19 7.57
N TYR A 51 2.41 -3.85 8.29
CA TYR A 51 2.14 -5.14 8.95
C TYR A 51 0.98 -5.09 9.93
N LEU A 52 0.89 -4.02 10.73
CA LEU A 52 -0.22 -3.85 11.67
C LEU A 52 -1.57 -3.72 10.95
N ASN A 53 -1.61 -2.95 9.86
CA ASN A 53 -2.83 -2.79 9.08
C ASN A 53 -3.22 -4.06 8.30
N LEU A 54 -2.25 -4.94 7.97
CA LEU A 54 -2.56 -6.25 7.40
C LEU A 54 -3.32 -7.16 8.36
N SER A 55 -3.26 -6.93 9.67
CA SER A 55 -4.04 -7.67 10.68
C SER A 55 -5.49 -7.22 10.80
N ASP A 56 -5.93 -6.24 10.02
CA ASP A 56 -7.34 -5.82 9.98
C ASP A 56 -8.25 -7.00 9.58
N PRO A 57 -9.49 -7.07 10.15
CA PRO A 57 -10.43 -8.14 9.83
C PRO A 57 -10.75 -8.29 8.34
N GLU A 58 -10.75 -7.18 7.59
CA GLU A 58 -11.01 -7.18 6.15
C GLU A 58 -9.82 -7.69 5.32
N LEU A 59 -8.65 -7.81 5.93
CA LEU A 59 -7.44 -8.36 5.31
C LEU A 59 -7.07 -9.71 5.95
N TYR A 60 -5.81 -9.87 6.36
CA TYR A 60 -5.31 -11.16 6.90
C TYR A 60 -5.73 -11.43 8.35
N GLY A 61 -6.35 -10.45 9.04
CA GLY A 61 -7.01 -10.70 10.32
C GLY A 61 -8.32 -11.48 10.20
N GLY A 62 -8.86 -11.66 8.98
CA GLY A 62 -10.13 -12.34 8.75
C GLY A 62 -10.36 -12.76 7.31
N GLU A 63 -10.80 -11.86 6.46
CA GLU A 63 -11.41 -12.15 5.15
C GLU A 63 -10.45 -12.82 4.16
N LEU A 64 -9.16 -12.47 4.17
CA LEU A 64 -8.14 -13.05 3.28
C LEU A 64 -7.57 -14.38 3.77
N GLN A 65 -7.91 -14.85 4.98
CA GLN A 65 -7.41 -16.13 5.52
C GLN A 65 -8.52 -17.15 5.72
N PHE A 66 -9.42 -16.89 6.66
CA PHE A 66 -10.45 -17.84 7.10
C PHE A 66 -11.88 -17.29 7.00
N GLY A 67 -12.05 -16.10 6.42
CA GLY A 67 -13.34 -15.47 6.14
C GLY A 67 -13.81 -15.74 4.71
N LEU A 68 -13.86 -14.68 3.90
CA LEU A 68 -14.39 -14.70 2.54
C LEU A 68 -13.70 -15.73 1.63
N VAL A 69 -12.37 -15.86 1.72
CA VAL A 69 -11.60 -16.78 0.86
C VAL A 69 -12.00 -18.22 1.11
N ASP A 70 -12.14 -18.63 2.38
CA ASP A 70 -12.54 -19.99 2.75
C ASP A 70 -14.01 -20.28 2.42
N VAL A 71 -14.86 -19.26 2.54
CA VAL A 71 -16.26 -19.34 2.13
C VAL A 71 -16.38 -19.57 0.62
N LEU A 72 -15.64 -18.82 -0.18
CA LEU A 72 -15.62 -18.98 -1.65
C LEU A 72 -15.00 -20.32 -2.07
N ALA A 73 -14.03 -20.82 -1.30
CA ALA A 73 -13.44 -22.14 -1.48
C ALA A 73 -14.36 -23.29 -1.02
N GLN A 74 -15.52 -22.97 -0.41
CA GLN A 74 -16.49 -23.93 0.13
C GLN A 74 -15.89 -24.90 1.18
N THR A 75 -14.92 -24.40 1.97
CA THR A 75 -14.30 -25.17 3.05
C THR A 75 -15.27 -25.44 4.20
N TYR A 76 -16.30 -24.59 4.36
CA TYR A 76 -17.41 -24.84 5.29
C TYR A 76 -18.76 -24.55 4.67
N SER A 77 -19.79 -25.22 5.22
CA SER A 77 -21.18 -24.99 4.87
C SER A 77 -21.72 -23.80 5.66
N ILE A 78 -22.24 -22.81 4.96
CA ILE A 78 -22.92 -21.66 5.56
C ILE A 78 -24.40 -21.95 5.59
N SER A 79 -25.01 -21.96 6.79
CA SER A 79 -26.46 -22.04 6.95
C SER A 79 -27.08 -20.64 7.06
N ASN A 80 -28.37 -20.54 6.75
CA ASN A 80 -29.18 -19.32 6.96
C ASN A 80 -29.20 -18.98 8.46
N THR A 81 -28.28 -18.15 8.91
CA THR A 81 -28.29 -17.60 10.26
C THR A 81 -28.65 -16.11 10.19
N THR A 82 -29.49 -15.67 11.11
CA THR A 82 -29.77 -14.25 11.35
C THR A 82 -28.46 -13.57 11.80
N GLY A 83 -27.95 -12.64 10.97
CA GLY A 83 -26.71 -11.90 11.25
C GLY A 83 -25.80 -11.77 10.04
N GLY A 84 -24.53 -11.46 10.24
CA GLY A 84 -23.54 -11.26 9.19
C GLY A 84 -23.32 -12.41 8.20
N GLY A 85 -23.87 -13.61 8.47
CA GLY A 85 -23.81 -14.76 7.57
C GLY A 85 -24.54 -14.60 6.24
N SER A 86 -25.48 -13.67 6.13
CA SER A 86 -26.24 -13.43 4.88
C SER A 86 -25.35 -12.92 3.73
N ALA A 87 -24.39 -12.06 4.01
CA ALA A 87 -23.48 -11.52 2.99
C ALA A 87 -22.59 -12.62 2.38
N TYR A 88 -22.15 -13.58 3.19
CA TYR A 88 -21.38 -14.76 2.70
C TYR A 88 -22.24 -15.70 1.85
N LEU A 89 -23.52 -15.90 2.18
CA LEU A 89 -24.44 -16.64 1.33
C LEU A 89 -24.62 -15.99 -0.05
N TYR A 90 -24.71 -14.68 -0.08
CA TYR A 90 -24.74 -13.91 -1.34
C TYR A 90 -23.42 -14.04 -2.11
N ALA A 91 -22.28 -14.05 -1.41
CA ALA A 91 -20.98 -14.24 -2.05
C ALA A 91 -20.87 -15.63 -2.73
N VAL A 92 -21.29 -16.70 -2.06
CA VAL A 92 -21.30 -18.07 -2.62
C VAL A 92 -22.25 -18.20 -3.81
N SER A 93 -23.38 -17.47 -3.78
CA SER A 93 -24.33 -17.44 -4.91
C SER A 93 -24.00 -16.45 -6.00
N TYR A 94 -22.85 -15.74 -5.89
CA TYR A 94 -22.42 -14.68 -6.80
C TYR A 94 -23.43 -13.53 -6.96
N ASP A 95 -24.23 -13.25 -5.92
CA ASP A 95 -25.12 -12.10 -5.86
C ASP A 95 -24.34 -10.85 -5.45
N TRP A 96 -23.73 -10.21 -6.45
CA TRP A 96 -22.85 -9.05 -6.26
C TRP A 96 -23.54 -7.90 -5.52
N ASN A 97 -24.82 -7.64 -5.81
CA ASN A 97 -25.53 -6.49 -5.21
C ASN A 97 -25.64 -6.60 -3.69
N ASN A 98 -25.73 -7.81 -3.18
CA ASN A 98 -25.92 -8.07 -1.75
C ASN A 98 -24.61 -8.47 -1.02
N CYS A 99 -23.53 -8.84 -1.73
CA CYS A 99 -22.25 -9.20 -1.12
C CYS A 99 -21.14 -8.15 -1.27
N LYS A 100 -21.35 -7.07 -2.02
CA LYS A 100 -20.33 -6.06 -2.26
C LYS A 100 -19.73 -5.45 -0.99
N THR A 101 -20.52 -5.42 0.10
CA THR A 101 -20.07 -4.95 1.43
C THR A 101 -18.91 -5.77 2.02
N LEU A 102 -18.68 -7.00 1.54
CA LEU A 102 -17.51 -7.82 1.88
C LEU A 102 -16.29 -7.48 1.00
N PHE A 103 -16.52 -7.20 -0.27
CA PHE A 103 -15.46 -7.03 -1.25
C PHE A 103 -14.93 -5.59 -1.32
N GLU A 104 -15.80 -4.57 -1.18
CA GLU A 104 -15.38 -3.16 -1.28
C GLU A 104 -14.35 -2.77 -0.21
N PRO A 105 -14.55 -3.06 1.09
CA PRO A 105 -13.58 -2.72 2.12
C PRO A 105 -12.25 -3.47 1.94
N LEU A 106 -12.29 -4.73 1.49
CA LEU A 106 -11.12 -5.52 1.20
C LEU A 106 -10.29 -4.89 0.07
N TRP A 107 -10.94 -4.52 -1.02
CA TRP A 107 -10.30 -3.82 -2.15
C TRP A 107 -9.64 -2.52 -1.70
N GLU A 108 -10.39 -1.67 -1.01
CA GLU A 108 -9.92 -0.37 -0.54
C GLU A 108 -8.73 -0.49 0.41
N LYS A 109 -8.84 -1.36 1.41
CA LYS A 109 -7.76 -1.57 2.39
C LYS A 109 -6.52 -2.19 1.76
N ALA A 110 -6.66 -3.16 0.87
CA ALA A 110 -5.53 -3.76 0.17
C ALA A 110 -4.77 -2.72 -0.68
N TYR A 111 -5.48 -1.90 -1.47
CA TYR A 111 -4.82 -0.84 -2.24
C TYR A 111 -4.26 0.28 -1.36
N THR A 112 -4.83 0.53 -0.20
CA THR A 112 -4.24 1.44 0.80
C THR A 112 -2.88 0.93 1.28
N GLN A 113 -2.75 -0.38 1.58
CA GLN A 113 -1.45 -0.94 1.97
C GLN A 113 -0.46 -0.99 0.81
N ILE A 114 -0.91 -1.24 -0.41
CA ILE A 114 -0.09 -1.12 -1.62
C ILE A 114 0.46 0.32 -1.77
N ALA A 115 -0.37 1.33 -1.54
CA ALA A 115 0.05 2.73 -1.58
C ALA A 115 1.07 3.04 -0.47
N ASN A 116 0.91 2.47 0.72
CA ASN A 116 1.89 2.59 1.81
C ASN A 116 3.23 1.95 1.45
N CYS A 117 3.23 0.75 0.84
CA CYS A 117 4.44 0.11 0.32
C CYS A 117 5.13 0.98 -0.74
N ASN A 118 4.36 1.53 -1.69
CA ASN A 118 4.88 2.43 -2.71
C ASN A 118 5.48 3.71 -2.11
N ASN A 119 4.88 4.24 -1.04
CA ASN A 119 5.39 5.42 -0.36
C ASN A 119 6.73 5.12 0.34
N ILE A 120 6.88 3.96 0.98
CA ILE A 120 8.15 3.50 1.54
C ILE A 120 9.21 3.40 0.43
N LEU A 121 8.90 2.68 -0.66
CA LEU A 121 9.82 2.47 -1.79
C LEU A 121 10.25 3.80 -2.43
N LYS A 122 9.32 4.73 -2.62
CA LYS A 122 9.61 6.07 -3.15
C LYS A 122 10.61 6.84 -2.28
N HIS A 123 10.45 6.79 -0.95
CA HIS A 123 11.32 7.51 -0.04
C HIS A 123 12.66 6.79 0.21
N LEU A 124 12.75 5.49 -0.09
CA LEU A 124 14.03 4.77 -0.05
C LEU A 124 15.02 5.28 -1.11
N GLU A 125 14.53 5.72 -2.28
CA GLU A 125 15.37 6.26 -3.34
C GLU A 125 16.18 7.45 -2.82
N GLY A 126 17.52 7.36 -2.95
CA GLY A 126 18.46 8.40 -2.50
C GLY A 126 18.77 8.42 -1.00
N ASN A 127 18.13 7.59 -0.17
CA ASN A 127 18.29 7.58 1.29
C ASN A 127 19.09 6.38 1.83
N ARG A 128 19.81 5.65 0.96
CA ARG A 128 20.62 4.49 1.37
C ARG A 128 21.61 4.82 2.50
N GLY A 129 22.18 6.01 2.52
CA GLY A 129 23.14 6.45 3.54
C GLY A 129 22.56 6.61 4.95
N LEU A 130 21.24 6.56 5.12
CA LEU A 130 20.60 6.59 6.44
C LEU A 130 20.65 5.23 7.15
N PHE A 131 20.87 4.13 6.41
CA PHE A 131 20.74 2.78 6.92
C PHE A 131 22.08 2.17 7.29
N PRO A 132 22.16 1.40 8.38
CA PRO A 132 23.23 0.44 8.59
C PRO A 132 23.30 -0.57 7.44
N GLU A 133 24.46 -1.22 7.31
CA GLU A 133 24.68 -2.22 6.24
C GLU A 133 23.64 -3.34 6.28
N GLY A 134 23.03 -3.62 5.13
CA GLY A 134 22.01 -4.65 4.95
C GLY A 134 20.58 -4.22 5.26
N ASN A 135 20.38 -3.21 6.09
CA ASN A 135 19.03 -2.82 6.54
C ASN A 135 18.20 -2.15 5.44
N TYR A 136 18.84 -1.40 4.55
CA TYR A 136 18.19 -0.80 3.38
C TYR A 136 17.56 -1.88 2.48
N GLU A 137 18.32 -2.94 2.20
CA GLU A 137 17.90 -4.06 1.37
C GLU A 137 16.73 -4.81 1.99
N ILE A 138 16.72 -4.98 3.31
CA ILE A 138 15.61 -5.62 4.03
C ILE A 138 14.33 -4.81 3.85
N VAL A 139 14.36 -3.51 4.10
CA VAL A 139 13.17 -2.65 3.98
C VAL A 139 12.67 -2.62 2.53
N GLU A 140 13.56 -2.53 1.53
CA GLU A 140 13.18 -2.58 0.11
C GLU A 140 12.54 -3.92 -0.23
N ALA A 141 13.14 -5.03 0.20
CA ALA A 141 12.66 -6.38 -0.08
C ALA A 141 11.28 -6.63 0.53
N GLU A 142 11.10 -6.29 1.80
CA GLU A 142 9.82 -6.50 2.49
C GLU A 142 8.71 -5.64 1.89
N ALA A 143 8.96 -4.37 1.59
CA ALA A 143 7.96 -3.50 0.96
C ALA A 143 7.54 -4.03 -0.43
N ARG A 144 8.48 -4.56 -1.24
CA ARG A 144 8.17 -5.18 -2.54
C ARG A 144 7.41 -6.49 -2.39
N ALA A 145 7.83 -7.35 -1.46
CA ALA A 145 7.17 -8.63 -1.22
C ALA A 145 5.72 -8.44 -0.75
N LEU A 146 5.47 -7.50 0.18
CA LEU A 146 4.13 -7.15 0.65
C LEU A 146 3.26 -6.60 -0.48
N ARG A 147 3.81 -5.72 -1.32
CA ARG A 147 3.12 -5.18 -2.49
C ARG A 147 2.73 -6.29 -3.47
N ALA A 148 3.64 -7.19 -3.76
CA ALA A 148 3.40 -8.34 -4.64
C ALA A 148 2.35 -9.29 -4.07
N MET A 149 2.41 -9.61 -2.78
CA MET A 149 1.45 -10.47 -2.08
C MET A 149 0.04 -9.90 -2.16
N LEU A 150 -0.14 -8.62 -1.86
CA LEU A 150 -1.43 -7.95 -1.93
C LEU A 150 -2.01 -7.93 -3.35
N HIS A 151 -1.18 -7.64 -4.36
CA HIS A 151 -1.63 -7.70 -5.75
C HIS A 151 -1.99 -9.12 -6.18
N LEU A 152 -1.30 -10.14 -5.68
CA LEU A 152 -1.63 -11.54 -5.97
C LEU A 152 -3.01 -11.90 -5.41
N ASP A 153 -3.30 -11.50 -4.17
CA ASP A 153 -4.61 -11.78 -3.57
C ASP A 153 -5.74 -11.00 -4.24
N LEU A 154 -5.49 -9.73 -4.61
CA LEU A 154 -6.43 -8.96 -5.43
C LEU A 154 -6.66 -9.61 -6.80
N LEU A 155 -5.60 -10.12 -7.45
CA LEU A 155 -5.71 -10.83 -8.72
C LEU A 155 -6.53 -12.11 -8.59
N ARG A 156 -6.33 -12.88 -7.50
CA ARG A 156 -7.07 -14.12 -7.24
C ARG A 156 -8.56 -13.88 -6.99
N LEU A 157 -8.90 -12.79 -6.32
CA LEU A 157 -10.30 -12.48 -5.94
C LEU A 157 -11.06 -11.73 -7.03
N PHE A 158 -10.40 -10.82 -7.73
CA PHE A 158 -11.05 -9.88 -8.65
C PHE A 158 -10.67 -10.07 -10.11
N GLY A 159 -9.60 -10.81 -10.38
CA GLY A 159 -9.17 -11.12 -11.73
C GLY A 159 -9.94 -12.32 -12.32
N PRO A 160 -10.00 -12.44 -13.64
CA PRO A 160 -10.52 -13.62 -14.28
C PRO A 160 -9.62 -14.84 -14.01
N SER A 161 -10.23 -16.03 -13.92
CA SER A 161 -9.46 -17.27 -13.81
C SER A 161 -8.45 -17.41 -14.96
N PRO A 162 -7.22 -17.87 -14.70
CA PRO A 162 -6.24 -18.15 -15.77
C PRO A 162 -6.76 -19.10 -16.85
N ALA A 163 -7.59 -20.08 -16.48
CA ALA A 163 -8.28 -20.96 -17.44
C ALA A 163 -9.23 -20.19 -18.37
N GLY A 164 -9.72 -19.03 -17.94
CA GLY A 164 -10.57 -18.13 -18.75
C GLY A 164 -9.83 -17.26 -19.74
N GLY A 165 -8.49 -17.20 -19.68
CA GLY A 165 -7.61 -16.48 -20.59
C GLY A 165 -6.67 -15.47 -19.91
N MET A 166 -5.37 -15.67 -20.11
CA MET A 166 -4.30 -14.84 -19.54
C MET A 166 -4.29 -13.41 -20.11
N SER A 167 -4.82 -13.21 -21.31
CA SER A 167 -4.89 -11.90 -21.98
C SER A 167 -6.07 -11.02 -21.56
N LYS A 168 -6.97 -11.53 -20.71
CA LYS A 168 -8.12 -10.75 -20.24
C LYS A 168 -7.69 -9.65 -19.26
N PRO A 169 -8.35 -8.47 -19.29
CA PRO A 169 -8.16 -7.45 -18.27
C PRO A 169 -8.46 -7.99 -16.87
N ALA A 170 -7.61 -7.66 -15.92
CA ALA A 170 -7.71 -8.11 -14.54
C ALA A 170 -7.79 -6.92 -13.59
N ILE A 171 -6.68 -6.58 -12.94
CA ILE A 171 -6.60 -5.53 -11.93
C ILE A 171 -5.55 -4.49 -12.30
N PRO A 172 -5.62 -3.26 -11.78
CA PRO A 172 -4.50 -2.32 -11.83
C PRO A 172 -3.32 -2.84 -11.01
N TYR A 173 -2.12 -2.81 -11.58
CA TYR A 173 -0.89 -2.99 -10.81
C TYR A 173 -0.33 -1.62 -10.44
N VAL A 174 -0.43 -1.26 -9.15
CA VAL A 174 -0.07 0.07 -8.64
C VAL A 174 1.34 0.02 -8.05
N ASP A 175 2.31 0.53 -8.80
CA ASP A 175 3.74 0.50 -8.43
C ASP A 175 4.34 1.89 -8.13
N ALA A 176 3.50 2.93 -8.10
CA ALA A 176 3.93 4.29 -7.80
C ALA A 176 2.88 5.08 -7.00
N VAL A 177 3.32 6.15 -6.35
CA VAL A 177 2.44 7.12 -5.68
C VAL A 177 2.10 8.23 -6.67
N VAL A 178 0.93 8.14 -7.29
CA VAL A 178 0.42 9.12 -8.26
C VAL A 178 -1.06 9.41 -8.01
N THR A 179 -1.54 10.54 -8.53
CA THR A 179 -2.93 10.98 -8.39
C THR A 179 -3.82 10.55 -9.55
N VAL A 180 -3.25 9.95 -10.59
CA VAL A 180 -3.99 9.46 -11.75
C VAL A 180 -4.32 7.98 -11.60
N PRO A 181 -5.49 7.52 -12.08
CA PRO A 181 -5.84 6.11 -12.04
C PRO A 181 -4.87 5.25 -12.87
N PHE A 182 -4.48 4.09 -12.33
CA PHE A 182 -3.75 3.08 -13.07
C PHE A 182 -4.70 2.30 -13.98
N PRO A 183 -4.28 1.97 -15.21
CA PRO A 183 -5.07 1.11 -16.08
C PRO A 183 -5.09 -0.33 -15.58
N GLN A 184 -6.17 -1.05 -15.86
CA GLN A 184 -6.19 -2.49 -15.67
C GLN A 184 -5.15 -3.15 -16.58
N LEU A 185 -4.36 -4.06 -16.02
CA LEU A 185 -3.47 -4.93 -16.78
C LEU A 185 -4.17 -6.26 -17.07
N THR A 186 -3.62 -7.02 -18.03
CA THR A 186 -4.05 -8.40 -18.24
C THR A 186 -3.57 -9.29 -17.09
N VAL A 187 -4.18 -10.47 -16.93
CA VAL A 187 -3.73 -11.48 -15.93
C VAL A 187 -2.23 -11.75 -16.08
N GLU A 188 -1.77 -12.00 -17.31
CA GLU A 188 -0.37 -12.26 -17.64
C GLU A 188 0.55 -11.11 -17.19
N LYS A 189 0.25 -9.88 -17.60
CA LYS A 189 1.06 -8.71 -17.24
C LYS A 189 1.03 -8.42 -15.73
N THR A 190 -0.09 -8.68 -15.07
CA THR A 190 -0.17 -8.54 -13.60
C THR A 190 0.74 -9.55 -12.92
N LEU A 191 0.73 -10.82 -13.37
CA LEU A 191 1.62 -11.87 -12.85
C LEU A 191 3.09 -11.56 -13.11
N GLU A 192 3.45 -11.07 -14.30
CA GLU A 192 4.82 -10.64 -14.62
C GLU A 192 5.33 -9.56 -13.64
N ARG A 193 4.47 -8.58 -13.30
CA ARG A 193 4.82 -7.54 -12.33
C ARG A 193 4.96 -8.09 -10.91
N ILE A 194 4.06 -8.98 -10.49
CA ILE A 194 4.12 -9.66 -9.19
C ILE A 194 5.42 -10.44 -9.08
N ILE A 195 5.74 -11.26 -10.10
CA ILE A 195 6.96 -12.07 -10.14
C ILE A 195 8.19 -11.17 -10.09
N GLY A 196 8.23 -10.09 -10.87
CA GLY A 196 9.35 -9.15 -10.87
C GLY A 196 9.60 -8.50 -9.50
N ASP A 197 8.56 -8.13 -8.75
CA ASP A 197 8.72 -7.64 -7.38
C ASP A 197 9.24 -8.71 -6.42
N LEU A 198 8.76 -9.96 -6.55
CA LEU A 198 9.22 -11.07 -5.71
C LEU A 198 10.66 -11.48 -6.01
N GLU A 199 11.05 -11.54 -7.28
CA GLU A 199 12.43 -11.81 -7.70
C GLU A 199 13.39 -10.75 -7.17
N ARG A 200 13.00 -9.47 -7.31
CA ARG A 200 13.80 -8.37 -6.76
C ARG A 200 13.93 -8.45 -5.24
N ALA A 201 12.84 -8.74 -4.53
CA ALA A 201 12.86 -8.92 -3.08
C ALA A 201 13.77 -10.08 -2.67
N PHE A 202 13.69 -11.20 -3.37
CA PHE A 202 14.52 -12.37 -3.13
C PHE A 202 16.02 -12.09 -3.34
N ASP A 203 16.38 -11.38 -4.41
CA ASP A 203 17.76 -11.03 -4.69
C ASP A 203 18.36 -10.09 -3.64
N LEU A 204 17.56 -9.15 -3.13
CA LEU A 204 17.96 -8.27 -2.04
C LEU A 204 18.22 -9.05 -0.74
N LEU A 205 17.33 -10.01 -0.41
CA LEU A 205 17.46 -10.83 0.82
C LEU A 205 18.60 -11.85 0.75
N LYS A 206 18.97 -12.35 -0.43
CA LYS A 206 20.14 -13.23 -0.58
C LYS A 206 21.42 -12.59 -0.03
N VAL A 207 21.63 -11.30 -0.26
CA VAL A 207 22.79 -10.59 0.24
C VAL A 207 22.77 -10.57 1.77
N CYS A 208 21.61 -10.35 2.39
CA CYS A 208 21.48 -10.35 3.85
C CYS A 208 21.66 -11.74 4.47
N LEU A 209 21.12 -12.80 3.85
CA LEU A 209 21.22 -14.17 4.36
C LEU A 209 22.66 -14.71 4.32
N LEU A 210 23.48 -14.30 3.35
CA LEU A 210 24.89 -14.65 3.29
C LEU A 210 25.70 -14.05 4.44
N TYR A 211 25.28 -12.90 4.98
CA TYR A 211 25.92 -12.22 6.10
C TYR A 211 25.46 -12.72 7.48
N THR A 212 24.25 -13.25 7.60
CA THR A 212 23.63 -13.63 8.89
C THR A 212 23.68 -15.13 9.19
N SER A 213 24.00 -15.95 8.20
CA SER A 213 24.18 -17.41 8.41
C SER A 213 25.66 -17.67 8.71
N PRO A 214 26.01 -18.03 9.97
CA PRO A 214 27.34 -18.51 10.25
C PRO A 214 27.60 -19.72 9.37
N SER A 215 28.67 -19.66 8.56
CA SER A 215 29.12 -20.80 7.76
C SER A 215 29.36 -22.00 8.70
N PRO A 216 28.94 -23.22 8.34
CA PRO A 216 29.28 -24.41 9.12
C PRO A 216 30.76 -24.59 9.31
N ARG A 217 31.63 -23.84 8.61
CA ARG A 217 33.10 -23.83 8.74
C ARG A 217 33.62 -22.92 9.86
N ASP A 218 32.77 -22.02 10.39
CA ASP A 218 33.17 -21.10 11.46
C ASP A 218 32.94 -21.69 12.86
N CYS A 219 32.46 -22.94 12.95
CA CYS A 219 32.22 -23.71 14.17
C CYS A 219 33.26 -24.79 14.45
N SER A 220 34.45 -24.66 13.86
CA SER A 220 35.59 -25.61 14.11
C SER A 220 36.73 -24.98 14.89
#